data_4203a0b664341a6d47bd66ca92195448
#
_entry.id   4203a0b664341a6d47bd66ca92195448
#
_cell.length_a   1.000
_cell.length_b   1.000
_cell.length_c   1.000
_cell.angle_alpha   90.00
_cell.angle_beta   90.00
_cell.angle_gamma   90.00
#
_symmetry.space_group_name_H-M   'P 1'
#
loop_
_entity.id
_entity.type
_entity.pdbx_description
1 polymer ?
#
loop_
_entity_poly.entity_id
_entity_poly.type
_entity_poly.pdbx_seq_one_letter_code
_entity_poly.pdbx_strand_id
1 'polypeptide(L)'
;WFHFTGITPAVSDAAIELTEAALKAAKAHNVTVSVDLNFRKKLWSSEKAQKVMTNLMQYVDVCIGNEEDAEKVLGFKPGNTDVTSGELELAGYVDIFNQMADKFGFKYIISSLRESHSASDNGWSACIMDGKTREFYHSRKYHITPIVDRVGGGDSFAAGLICGLVDGKDMKAALEYAVAASA
;
A
#
# COMPACT_ATOMS: atom_id res chain seq x y z
N TRP A 1 -9.78 14.17 3.22
CA TRP A 1 -8.90 13.08 2.76
C TRP A 1 -8.61 13.20 1.26
N PHE A 2 -7.36 13.06 0.86
CA PHE A 2 -6.93 13.03 -0.53
C PHE A 2 -6.24 11.71 -0.83
N HIS A 3 -6.70 11.00 -1.85
CA HIS A 3 -6.10 9.72 -2.28
C HIS A 3 -5.61 9.83 -3.72
N PHE A 4 -4.43 9.26 -4.00
CA PHE A 4 -3.91 9.13 -5.35
C PHE A 4 -3.27 7.76 -5.56
N THR A 5 -3.08 7.39 -6.82
CA THR A 5 -2.38 6.16 -7.20
C THR A 5 -1.08 6.48 -7.92
N GLY A 6 -0.07 5.64 -7.76
CA GLY A 6 1.21 5.75 -8.48
C GLY A 6 1.09 5.65 -10.01
N ILE A 7 -0.08 5.23 -10.53
CA ILE A 7 -0.37 5.29 -11.96
C ILE A 7 -0.43 6.75 -12.45
N THR A 8 -1.03 7.66 -11.67
CA THR A 8 -1.21 9.06 -12.09
C THR A 8 0.10 9.74 -12.47
N PRO A 9 1.13 9.82 -11.60
CA PRO A 9 2.40 10.43 -11.98
C PRO A 9 3.18 9.62 -13.03
N ALA A 10 2.86 8.33 -13.22
CA ALA A 10 3.52 7.50 -14.23
C ALA A 10 3.12 7.82 -15.67
N VAL A 11 1.99 8.51 -15.88
CA VAL A 11 1.43 8.79 -17.23
C VAL A 11 2.27 9.79 -18.00
N SER A 12 2.79 10.85 -17.36
CA SER A 12 3.61 11.88 -18.01
C SER A 12 4.34 12.75 -17.00
N ASP A 13 5.31 13.54 -17.46
CA ASP A 13 6.01 14.51 -16.61
C ASP A 13 5.07 15.61 -16.11
N ALA A 14 4.12 16.07 -16.94
CA ALA A 14 3.08 17.01 -16.51
C ALA A 14 2.16 16.42 -15.42
N ALA A 15 1.90 15.13 -15.46
CA ALA A 15 1.14 14.45 -14.40
C ALA A 15 1.92 14.34 -13.09
N ILE A 16 3.25 14.25 -13.14
CA ILE A 16 4.11 14.33 -11.94
C ILE A 16 3.95 15.71 -11.29
N GLU A 17 4.10 16.78 -12.07
CA GLU A 17 3.98 18.16 -11.58
C GLU A 17 2.59 18.44 -11.00
N LEU A 18 1.53 17.99 -11.69
CA LEU A 18 0.15 18.11 -11.21
C LEU A 18 -0.06 17.38 -9.89
N THR A 19 0.44 16.13 -9.79
CA THR A 19 0.33 15.33 -8.56
C THR A 19 1.05 16.03 -7.41
N GLU A 20 2.26 16.51 -7.62
CA GLU A 20 3.02 17.21 -6.59
C GLU A 20 2.31 18.49 -6.13
N ALA A 21 1.76 19.28 -7.07
CA ALA A 21 1.00 20.49 -6.75
C ALA A 21 -0.25 20.17 -5.90
N ALA A 22 -0.98 19.10 -6.25
CA ALA A 22 -2.14 18.65 -5.47
C ALA A 22 -1.75 18.19 -4.06
N LEU A 23 -0.64 17.47 -3.93
CA LEU A 23 -0.12 17.01 -2.63
C LEU A 23 0.31 18.17 -1.74
N LYS A 24 1.00 19.16 -2.29
CA LYS A 24 1.37 20.40 -1.58
C LYS A 24 0.12 21.14 -1.10
N ALA A 25 -0.90 21.28 -1.94
CA ALA A 25 -2.15 21.90 -1.56
C ALA A 25 -2.86 21.11 -0.44
N ALA A 26 -2.93 19.77 -0.53
CA ALA A 26 -3.51 18.93 0.51
C ALA A 26 -2.81 19.14 1.86
N LYS A 27 -1.48 19.14 1.89
CA LYS A 27 -0.71 19.38 3.14
C LYS A 27 -0.90 20.80 3.67
N ALA A 28 -0.98 21.83 2.81
CA ALA A 28 -1.23 23.21 3.23
C ALA A 28 -2.60 23.38 3.92
N HIS A 29 -3.56 22.50 3.62
CA HIS A 29 -4.90 22.49 4.21
C HIS A 29 -5.10 21.38 5.27
N ASN A 30 -4.02 20.76 5.77
CA ASN A 30 -4.07 19.68 6.77
C ASN A 30 -4.96 18.49 6.34
N VAL A 31 -5.01 18.21 5.04
CA VAL A 31 -5.73 17.07 4.50
C VAL A 31 -4.85 15.83 4.62
N THR A 32 -5.40 14.75 5.17
CA THR A 32 -4.72 13.45 5.20
C THR A 32 -4.55 12.92 3.79
N VAL A 33 -3.34 12.49 3.46
CA VAL A 33 -2.98 11.99 2.13
C VAL A 33 -2.70 10.50 2.18
N SER A 34 -3.34 9.74 1.28
CA SER A 34 -3.01 8.32 1.05
C SER A 34 -2.58 8.06 -0.38
N VAL A 35 -1.76 7.04 -0.56
CA VAL A 35 -1.30 6.55 -1.86
C VAL A 35 -1.51 5.04 -1.97
N ASP A 36 -1.93 4.58 -3.15
CA ASP A 36 -1.69 3.21 -3.62
C ASP A 36 -0.51 3.25 -4.59
N LEU A 37 0.60 2.60 -4.24
CA LEU A 37 1.86 2.64 -5.01
C LEU A 37 1.70 2.09 -6.43
N ASN A 38 0.92 1.03 -6.59
CA ASN A 38 0.35 0.52 -7.84
C ASN A 38 1.32 0.56 -9.04
N PHE A 39 2.47 -0.08 -8.92
CA PHE A 39 3.51 -0.07 -9.95
C PHE A 39 3.02 -0.66 -11.28
N ARG A 40 3.34 0.03 -12.36
CA ARG A 40 3.03 -0.40 -13.72
C ARG A 40 4.26 -0.31 -14.62
N LYS A 41 4.98 -1.43 -14.78
CA LYS A 41 6.20 -1.53 -15.61
C LYS A 41 6.04 -1.07 -17.07
N LYS A 42 4.79 -1.03 -17.58
CA LYS A 42 4.48 -0.52 -18.92
C LYS A 42 4.47 1.00 -19.01
N LEU A 43 4.35 1.72 -17.88
CA LEU A 43 4.29 3.19 -17.85
C LEU A 43 5.66 3.81 -17.54
N TRP A 44 6.44 3.20 -16.66
CA TRP A 44 7.76 3.71 -16.29
C TRP A 44 8.69 2.61 -15.78
N SER A 45 10.01 2.92 -15.74
CA SER A 45 11.00 2.03 -15.14
C SER A 45 10.99 2.17 -13.61
N SER A 46 11.53 1.16 -12.90
CA SER A 46 11.68 1.21 -11.45
C SER A 46 12.55 2.38 -11.00
N GLU A 47 13.61 2.72 -11.76
CA GLU A 47 14.51 3.85 -11.43
C GLU A 47 13.75 5.18 -11.49
N LYS A 48 12.91 5.40 -12.53
CA LYS A 48 12.08 6.59 -12.63
C LYS A 48 11.02 6.61 -11.54
N ALA A 49 10.36 5.47 -11.28
CA ALA A 49 9.37 5.33 -10.21
C ALA A 49 9.99 5.67 -8.84
N GLN A 50 11.13 5.10 -8.49
CA GLN A 50 11.82 5.37 -7.23
C GLN A 50 12.19 6.83 -7.07
N LYS A 51 12.75 7.45 -8.11
CA LYS A 51 13.13 8.87 -8.08
C LYS A 51 11.93 9.78 -7.84
N VAL A 52 10.84 9.57 -8.58
CA VAL A 52 9.64 10.41 -8.50
C VAL A 52 8.88 10.15 -7.21
N MET A 53 8.55 8.89 -6.93
CA MET A 53 7.72 8.55 -5.77
C MET A 53 8.41 8.84 -4.46
N THR A 54 9.74 8.64 -4.34
CA THR A 54 10.47 9.04 -3.12
C THR A 54 10.27 10.52 -2.79
N ASN A 55 10.24 11.39 -3.82
CA ASN A 55 9.97 12.80 -3.61
C ASN A 55 8.52 13.09 -3.20
N LEU A 56 7.55 12.34 -3.76
CA LEU A 56 6.14 12.52 -3.44
C LEU A 56 5.77 11.97 -2.06
N MET A 57 6.48 10.95 -1.56
CA MET A 57 6.19 10.31 -0.25
C MET A 57 6.33 11.25 0.93
N GLN A 58 7.09 12.35 0.83
CA GLN A 58 7.16 13.35 1.90
C GLN A 58 5.81 14.01 2.25
N TYR A 59 4.82 13.91 1.36
CA TYR A 59 3.48 14.46 1.54
C TYR A 59 2.46 13.40 1.97
N VAL A 60 2.85 12.13 2.08
CA VAL A 60 1.94 11.00 2.29
C VAL A 60 1.88 10.63 3.77
N ASP A 61 0.67 10.40 4.25
CA ASP A 61 0.40 9.92 5.62
C ASP A 61 0.12 8.41 5.66
N VAL A 62 -0.51 7.86 4.60
CA VAL A 62 -0.92 6.44 4.53
C VAL A 62 -0.44 5.84 3.22
N CYS A 63 0.42 4.82 3.31
CA CYS A 63 1.01 4.14 2.15
C CYS A 63 0.41 2.74 2.00
N ILE A 64 -0.22 2.48 0.85
CA ILE A 64 -0.80 1.20 0.47
C ILE A 64 0.00 0.64 -0.71
N GLY A 65 0.26 -0.66 -0.72
CA GLY A 65 0.94 -1.34 -1.81
C GLY A 65 0.97 -2.84 -1.59
N ASN A 66 1.90 -3.50 -2.26
CA ASN A 66 2.28 -4.89 -2.01
C ASN A 66 3.81 -4.98 -1.92
N GLU A 67 4.36 -6.18 -1.74
CA GLU A 67 5.81 -6.36 -1.61
C GLU A 67 6.57 -5.93 -2.87
N GLU A 68 6.02 -6.21 -4.06
CA GLU A 68 6.62 -5.79 -5.34
C GLU A 68 6.63 -4.27 -5.46
N ASP A 69 5.56 -3.61 -5.04
CA ASP A 69 5.46 -2.15 -5.07
C ASP A 69 6.49 -1.50 -4.14
N ALA A 70 6.69 -2.01 -2.93
CA ALA A 70 7.69 -1.47 -1.98
C ALA A 70 9.11 -1.54 -2.58
N GLU A 71 9.46 -2.64 -3.26
CA GLU A 71 10.76 -2.78 -3.92
C GLU A 71 10.85 -1.89 -5.16
N LYS A 72 9.90 -2.01 -6.10
CA LYS A 72 9.99 -1.36 -7.42
C LYS A 72 9.82 0.14 -7.35
N VAL A 73 8.96 0.63 -6.44
CA VAL A 73 8.57 2.04 -6.35
C VAL A 73 9.40 2.82 -5.32
N LEU A 74 9.81 2.18 -4.23
CA LEU A 74 10.50 2.86 -3.12
C LEU A 74 11.90 2.30 -2.83
N GLY A 75 12.26 1.16 -3.43
CA GLY A 75 13.59 0.55 -3.31
C GLY A 75 13.82 -0.25 -2.02
N PHE A 76 12.77 -0.55 -1.24
CA PHE A 76 12.88 -1.37 -0.04
C PHE A 76 12.85 -2.85 -0.38
N LYS A 77 13.79 -3.59 0.18
CA LYS A 77 13.86 -5.05 0.05
C LYS A 77 13.86 -5.67 1.43
N PRO A 78 13.23 -6.86 1.59
CA PRO A 78 13.39 -7.60 2.82
C PRO A 78 14.87 -7.88 3.06
N GLY A 79 15.31 -7.76 4.31
CA GLY A 79 16.65 -8.23 4.71
C GLY A 79 16.80 -9.71 4.37
N ASN A 80 18.08 -10.21 4.36
CA ASN A 80 18.39 -11.62 4.08
C ASN A 80 17.76 -12.55 5.14
N THR A 81 16.46 -12.82 5.01
CA THR A 81 15.77 -13.88 5.73
C THR A 81 15.58 -15.03 4.75
N ASP A 82 16.24 -16.16 4.98
CA ASP A 82 15.95 -17.43 4.30
C ASP A 82 14.50 -17.81 4.63
N VAL A 83 13.58 -17.48 3.73
CA VAL A 83 12.13 -17.58 3.95
C VAL A 83 11.65 -18.97 3.59
N THR A 84 11.37 -19.80 4.59
CA THR A 84 10.79 -21.13 4.39
C THR A 84 9.47 -21.38 5.15
N SER A 85 8.91 -20.37 5.86
CA SER A 85 7.61 -20.48 6.53
C SER A 85 6.86 -19.14 6.57
N GLY A 86 5.52 -19.18 6.64
CA GLY A 86 4.66 -17.98 6.64
C GLY A 86 4.92 -16.99 7.78
N GLU A 87 5.49 -17.43 8.92
CA GLU A 87 5.89 -16.51 10.00
C GLU A 87 7.12 -15.67 9.62
N LEU A 88 8.06 -16.26 8.90
CA LEU A 88 9.23 -15.55 8.38
C LEU A 88 8.85 -14.55 7.28
N GLU A 89 7.81 -14.85 6.49
CA GLU A 89 7.28 -13.94 5.49
C GLU A 89 6.72 -12.67 6.14
N LEU A 90 5.93 -12.80 7.22
CA LEU A 90 5.41 -11.65 7.97
C LEU A 90 6.53 -10.84 8.64
N ALA A 91 7.60 -11.48 9.12
CA ALA A 91 8.77 -10.78 9.66
C ALA A 91 9.46 -9.91 8.61
N GLY A 92 9.49 -10.35 7.34
CA GLY A 92 9.98 -9.55 6.20
C GLY A 92 9.18 -8.28 5.99
N TYR A 93 7.83 -8.35 6.12
CA TYR A 93 6.97 -7.16 6.05
C TYR A 93 7.24 -6.18 7.20
N VAL A 94 7.41 -6.68 8.42
CA VAL A 94 7.73 -5.84 9.58
C VAL A 94 9.03 -5.07 9.36
N ASP A 95 10.07 -5.72 8.82
CA ASP A 95 11.35 -5.08 8.52
C ASP A 95 11.20 -3.98 7.46
N ILE A 96 10.55 -4.28 6.34
CA ILE A 96 10.27 -3.30 5.27
C ILE A 96 9.46 -2.12 5.80
N PHE A 97 8.40 -2.36 6.57
CA PHE A 97 7.54 -1.32 7.10
C PHE A 97 8.27 -0.43 8.11
N ASN A 98 9.17 -0.99 8.92
CA ASN A 98 10.04 -0.20 9.80
C ASN A 98 10.94 0.74 8.99
N GLN A 99 11.60 0.24 7.94
CA GLN A 99 12.44 1.06 7.07
C GLN A 99 11.63 2.18 6.38
N MET A 100 10.41 1.88 5.91
CA MET A 100 9.52 2.87 5.29
C MET A 100 9.08 3.93 6.29
N ALA A 101 8.72 3.53 7.51
CA ALA A 101 8.32 4.44 8.58
C ALA A 101 9.47 5.34 9.01
N ASP A 102 10.69 4.81 9.14
CA ASP A 102 11.89 5.59 9.50
C ASP A 102 12.24 6.61 8.43
N LYS A 103 12.11 6.24 7.14
CA LYS A 103 12.47 7.11 6.03
C LYS A 103 11.44 8.21 5.76
N PHE A 104 10.15 7.90 5.83
CA PHE A 104 9.08 8.78 5.37
C PHE A 104 8.15 9.30 6.47
N GLY A 105 8.14 8.66 7.64
CA GLY A 105 7.29 9.05 8.75
C GLY A 105 5.80 8.78 8.52
N PHE A 106 5.46 7.78 7.72
CA PHE A 106 4.06 7.40 7.47
C PHE A 106 3.30 7.14 8.77
N LYS A 107 2.04 7.54 8.81
CA LYS A 107 1.12 7.20 9.90
C LYS A 107 0.73 5.72 9.85
N TYR A 108 0.40 5.23 8.65
CA TYR A 108 0.11 3.82 8.42
C TYR A 108 0.78 3.31 7.16
N ILE A 109 1.29 2.07 7.22
CA ILE A 109 1.86 1.34 6.10
C ILE A 109 1.09 0.03 5.94
N ILE A 110 0.61 -0.25 4.74
CA ILE A 110 -0.30 -1.34 4.46
C ILE A 110 0.17 -2.14 3.25
N SER A 111 0.12 -3.47 3.35
CA SER A 111 0.30 -4.36 2.21
C SER A 111 -0.88 -5.32 2.09
N SER A 112 -1.44 -5.40 0.87
CA SER A 112 -2.34 -6.47 0.51
C SER A 112 -1.53 -7.74 0.20
N LEU A 113 -2.02 -8.89 0.64
CA LEU A 113 -1.38 -10.19 0.53
C LEU A 113 -2.24 -11.13 -0.30
N ARG A 114 -1.69 -11.60 -1.42
CA ARG A 114 -2.38 -12.53 -2.31
C ARG A 114 -1.63 -13.85 -2.39
N GLU A 115 -2.31 -14.93 -2.07
CA GLU A 115 -1.85 -16.29 -2.36
C GLU A 115 -2.58 -16.81 -3.59
N SER A 116 -1.86 -16.98 -4.70
CA SER A 116 -2.45 -17.46 -5.95
C SER A 116 -2.34 -18.99 -6.01
N HIS A 117 -3.43 -19.70 -5.79
CA HIS A 117 -3.51 -21.15 -5.93
C HIS A 117 -3.82 -21.56 -7.36
N SER A 118 -4.71 -20.82 -8.02
CA SER A 118 -5.03 -20.96 -9.45
C SER A 118 -5.56 -19.65 -10.04
N ALA A 119 -5.96 -19.68 -11.31
CA ALA A 119 -6.59 -18.53 -11.95
C ALA A 119 -7.92 -18.10 -11.31
N SER A 120 -8.63 -19.01 -10.65
CA SER A 120 -9.96 -18.80 -10.04
C SER A 120 -9.98 -19.06 -8.53
N ASP A 121 -8.83 -19.24 -7.88
CA ASP A 121 -8.71 -19.60 -6.47
C ASP A 121 -7.54 -18.87 -5.84
N ASN A 122 -7.83 -17.99 -4.87
CA ASN A 122 -6.84 -17.18 -4.18
C ASN A 122 -7.11 -17.14 -2.67
N GLY A 123 -6.02 -17.12 -1.88
CA GLY A 123 -6.04 -16.57 -0.53
C GLY A 123 -5.91 -15.04 -0.59
N TRP A 124 -6.67 -14.33 0.25
CA TRP A 124 -6.68 -12.88 0.32
C TRP A 124 -6.63 -12.40 1.76
N SER A 125 -5.65 -11.61 2.11
CA SER A 125 -5.45 -10.98 3.41
C SER A 125 -4.66 -9.69 3.25
N ALA A 126 -4.35 -9.03 4.37
CA ALA A 126 -3.51 -7.85 4.37
C ALA A 126 -2.80 -7.68 5.71
N CYS A 127 -1.76 -6.85 5.74
CA CYS A 127 -1.12 -6.41 6.97
C CYS A 127 -1.01 -4.88 7.02
N ILE A 128 -0.97 -4.35 8.23
CA ILE A 128 -0.86 -2.93 8.54
C ILE A 128 0.10 -2.71 9.70
N MET A 129 0.85 -1.62 9.64
CA MET A 129 1.67 -1.13 10.75
C MET A 129 1.33 0.33 11.05
N ASP A 130 1.18 0.67 12.33
CA ASP A 130 1.24 2.03 12.80
C ASP A 130 2.70 2.51 12.79
N GLY A 131 3.00 3.51 12.00
CA GLY A 131 4.37 3.99 11.79
C GLY A 131 5.00 4.64 13.03
N LYS A 132 4.20 5.06 14.01
CA LYS A 132 4.68 5.68 15.24
C LYS A 132 4.91 4.64 16.35
N THR A 133 3.90 3.80 16.61
CA THR A 133 3.95 2.81 17.69
C THR A 133 4.65 1.52 17.28
N ARG A 134 4.79 1.28 15.97
CA ARG A 134 5.30 0.03 15.35
C ARG A 134 4.41 -1.17 15.64
N GLU A 135 3.18 -0.94 16.10
CA GLU A 135 2.20 -2.00 16.22
C GLU A 135 1.88 -2.56 14.84
N PHE A 136 2.07 -3.87 14.67
CA PHE A 136 1.81 -4.60 13.44
C PHE A 136 0.60 -5.50 13.62
N TYR A 137 -0.26 -5.57 12.60
CA TYR A 137 -1.42 -6.43 12.59
C TYR A 137 -1.59 -7.10 11.23
N HIS A 138 -1.90 -8.39 11.24
CA HIS A 138 -2.27 -9.17 10.06
C HIS A 138 -3.76 -9.53 10.16
N SER A 139 -4.52 -9.27 9.10
CA SER A 139 -5.97 -9.54 9.03
C SER A 139 -6.27 -11.04 8.99
N ARG A 140 -7.55 -11.38 9.15
CA ARG A 140 -8.01 -12.71 8.75
C ARG A 140 -7.77 -12.92 7.27
N LYS A 141 -7.64 -14.19 6.89
CA LYS A 141 -7.49 -14.63 5.51
C LYS A 141 -8.82 -15.11 4.96
N TYR A 142 -9.19 -14.62 3.80
CA TYR A 142 -10.31 -15.09 3.02
C TYR A 142 -9.84 -16.08 1.96
N HIS A 143 -10.61 -17.12 1.72
CA HIS A 143 -10.43 -18.04 0.61
C HIS A 143 -11.49 -17.71 -0.45
N ILE A 144 -11.05 -17.16 -1.58
CA ILE A 144 -11.95 -16.68 -2.64
C ILE A 144 -11.95 -17.70 -3.77
N THR A 145 -13.07 -18.42 -3.92
CA THR A 145 -13.27 -19.43 -4.96
C THR A 145 -14.75 -19.67 -5.24
N PRO A 146 -15.21 -19.66 -6.52
CA PRO A 146 -14.44 -19.20 -7.67
C PRO A 146 -14.37 -17.67 -7.72
N ILE A 147 -13.25 -17.15 -8.22
CA ILE A 147 -13.14 -15.72 -8.52
C ILE A 147 -13.95 -15.40 -9.76
N VAL A 148 -14.89 -14.47 -9.64
CA VAL A 148 -15.74 -14.00 -10.77
C VAL A 148 -15.03 -12.91 -11.56
N ASP A 149 -14.45 -11.93 -10.86
CA ASP A 149 -13.66 -10.85 -11.45
C ASP A 149 -12.55 -10.43 -10.48
N ARG A 150 -11.47 -9.89 -11.01
CA ARG A 150 -10.33 -9.38 -10.25
C ARG A 150 -10.14 -7.87 -10.41
N VAL A 151 -10.84 -7.27 -11.38
CA VAL A 151 -10.69 -5.84 -11.69
C VAL A 151 -11.26 -5.03 -10.55
N GLY A 152 -10.48 -4.06 -10.07
CA GLY A 152 -10.89 -3.18 -8.98
C GLY A 152 -10.73 -3.75 -7.56
N GLY A 153 -10.20 -4.97 -7.38
CA GLY A 153 -9.96 -5.53 -6.04
C GLY A 153 -9.04 -4.66 -5.18
N GLY A 154 -7.95 -4.14 -5.76
CA GLY A 154 -7.07 -3.17 -5.09
C GLY A 154 -7.77 -1.86 -4.76
N ASP A 155 -8.58 -1.34 -5.69
CA ASP A 155 -9.34 -0.10 -5.50
C ASP A 155 -10.40 -0.28 -4.39
N SER A 156 -11.11 -1.42 -4.38
CA SER A 156 -12.08 -1.76 -3.33
C SER A 156 -11.42 -1.90 -1.96
N PHE A 157 -10.24 -2.50 -1.91
CA PHE A 157 -9.42 -2.59 -0.70
C PHE A 157 -9.04 -1.20 -0.17
N ALA A 158 -8.47 -0.36 -1.03
CA ALA A 158 -8.08 1.00 -0.66
C ALA A 158 -9.29 1.84 -0.21
N ALA A 159 -10.42 1.74 -0.91
CA ALA A 159 -11.65 2.43 -0.56
C ALA A 159 -12.19 1.96 0.80
N GLY A 160 -12.22 0.65 1.06
CA GLY A 160 -12.64 0.09 2.34
C GLY A 160 -11.75 0.53 3.50
N LEU A 161 -10.41 0.54 3.30
CA LEU A 161 -9.47 1.03 4.30
C LEU A 161 -9.70 2.51 4.64
N ILE A 162 -9.78 3.35 3.61
CA ILE A 162 -9.98 4.80 3.77
C ILE A 162 -11.32 5.06 4.46
N CYS A 163 -12.39 4.39 4.06
CA CYS A 163 -13.70 4.49 4.68
C CYS A 163 -13.62 4.14 6.19
N GLY A 164 -13.01 3.01 6.53
CA GLY A 164 -12.83 2.62 7.93
C GLY A 164 -12.06 3.64 8.76
N LEU A 165 -10.97 4.18 8.22
CA LEU A 165 -10.15 5.19 8.92
C LEU A 165 -10.86 6.54 9.04
N VAL A 166 -11.62 6.96 8.03
CA VAL A 166 -12.43 8.20 8.04
C VAL A 166 -13.58 8.09 9.04
N ASP A 167 -14.20 6.92 9.16
CA ASP A 167 -15.23 6.61 10.15
C ASP A 167 -14.69 6.50 11.59
N GLY A 168 -13.38 6.68 11.80
CA GLY A 168 -12.75 6.64 13.12
C GLY A 168 -12.55 5.24 13.69
N LYS A 169 -12.59 4.19 12.85
CA LYS A 169 -12.22 2.84 13.28
C LYS A 169 -10.72 2.80 13.62
N ASP A 170 -10.33 1.96 14.58
CA ASP A 170 -8.93 1.65 14.79
C ASP A 170 -8.32 0.94 13.57
N MET A 171 -6.99 0.87 13.51
CA MET A 171 -6.30 0.32 12.33
C MET A 171 -6.66 -1.14 12.04
N LYS A 172 -6.93 -1.94 13.07
CA LYS A 172 -7.30 -3.36 12.92
C LYS A 172 -8.68 -3.51 12.31
N ALA A 173 -9.66 -2.79 12.86
CA ALA A 173 -11.02 -2.79 12.34
C ALA A 173 -11.10 -2.20 10.92
N ALA A 174 -10.32 -1.16 10.63
CA ALA A 174 -10.23 -0.59 9.28
C ALA A 174 -9.62 -1.59 8.28
N LEU A 175 -8.56 -2.33 8.67
CA LEU A 175 -7.95 -3.35 7.82
C LEU A 175 -8.91 -4.52 7.56
N GLU A 176 -9.58 -5.04 8.61
CA GLU A 176 -10.57 -6.12 8.44
C GLU A 176 -11.72 -5.71 7.51
N TYR A 177 -12.17 -4.46 7.63
CA TYR A 177 -13.19 -3.92 6.73
C TYR A 177 -12.69 -3.82 5.28
N ALA A 178 -11.46 -3.38 5.06
CA ALA A 178 -10.83 -3.29 3.74
C ALA A 178 -10.72 -4.66 3.06
N VAL A 179 -10.22 -5.66 3.80
CA VAL A 179 -10.07 -7.02 3.28
C VAL A 179 -11.44 -7.64 2.95
N ALA A 180 -12.44 -7.45 3.81
CA ALA A 180 -13.79 -7.95 3.56
C ALA A 180 -14.49 -7.27 2.37
N ALA A 181 -14.24 -5.97 2.16
CA ALA A 181 -14.84 -5.19 1.06
C ALA A 181 -14.25 -5.56 -0.32
N SER A 182 -13.08 -6.21 -0.34
CA SER A 182 -12.34 -6.55 -1.56
C SER A 182 -12.22 -8.06 -1.82
N ALA A 183 -12.81 -8.89 -0.95
CA ALA A 183 -12.81 -10.35 -1.04
C ALA A 183 -13.84 -10.91 -2.04
#